data_3358fd118e68a8e1ff9301fecd2fc307
#
_entry.id   3358fd118e68a8e1ff9301fecd2fc307
#
_cell.length_a   1.000
_cell.length_b   1.000
_cell.length_c   1.000
_cell.angle_alpha   90.00
_cell.angle_beta   90.00
_cell.angle_gamma   90.00
#
_symmetry.space_group_name_H-M   'P 1'
#
loop_
_entity.id
_entity.type
_entity.pdbx_description
1 polymer ?
#
loop_
_entity_poly.entity_id
_entity_poly.type
_entity_poly.pdbx_seq_one_letter_code
_entity_poly.pdbx_strand_id
1 'polypeptide(L)'
;MTKTILVTGGAGYIGSHTVKALLNAGYQVHVLDNLSTGNRAAVDSRASFKQLDVYDASALKAYLEENQIDAVLHCAGEIVVSESIENPSKYFTANVAGMNQVLKVLSEVGIQKIMFSSTASLYGNNCIDKPATEDTLLDPVNPYAETKNDLLDGQSLRLEICHFPLL
;
A
#
# COMPACT_ATOMS: atom_id res chain seq x y z
N MET A 1 -6.64 7.13 -23.82
CA MET A 1 -6.79 8.02 -22.66
C MET A 1 -5.70 7.64 -21.66
N THR A 2 -5.03 8.62 -21.08
CA THR A 2 -4.03 8.40 -20.02
C THR A 2 -4.75 7.92 -18.76
N LYS A 3 -4.25 6.85 -18.14
CA LYS A 3 -4.84 6.35 -16.89
C LYS A 3 -4.34 7.14 -15.69
N THR A 4 -5.20 7.28 -14.71
CA THR A 4 -4.94 7.97 -13.44
C THR A 4 -4.75 6.94 -12.33
N ILE A 5 -3.60 6.96 -11.68
CA ILE A 5 -3.24 6.05 -10.60
C ILE A 5 -3.19 6.81 -9.28
N LEU A 6 -3.89 6.33 -8.27
CA LEU A 6 -3.75 6.80 -6.89
C LEU A 6 -2.66 6.00 -6.18
N VAL A 7 -1.70 6.69 -5.58
CA VAL A 7 -0.69 6.10 -4.69
C VAL A 7 -0.95 6.57 -3.26
N THR A 8 -1.36 5.66 -2.39
CA THR A 8 -1.49 5.95 -0.96
C THR A 8 -0.14 5.69 -0.27
N GLY A 9 0.22 6.51 0.71
CA GLY A 9 1.57 6.46 1.29
C GLY A 9 2.65 6.95 0.31
N GLY A 10 2.27 7.78 -0.67
CA GLY A 10 3.14 8.23 -1.74
C GLY A 10 4.21 9.24 -1.35
N ALA A 11 4.22 9.71 -0.10
CA ALA A 11 5.30 10.53 0.48
C ALA A 11 6.33 9.69 1.26
N GLY A 12 6.09 8.38 1.41
CA GLY A 12 7.04 7.42 1.98
C GLY A 12 8.12 7.02 0.97
N TYR A 13 9.08 6.18 1.41
CA TYR A 13 10.21 5.76 0.57
C TYR A 13 9.75 5.00 -0.67
N ILE A 14 9.05 3.89 -0.50
CA ILE A 14 8.56 3.06 -1.63
C ILE A 14 7.59 3.87 -2.50
N GLY A 15 6.60 4.52 -1.86
CA GLY A 15 5.56 5.28 -2.56
C GLY A 15 6.12 6.38 -3.45
N SER A 16 7.08 7.18 -2.97
CA SER A 16 7.64 8.30 -3.74
C SER A 16 8.43 7.83 -4.97
N HIS A 17 9.17 6.72 -4.86
CA HIS A 17 9.86 6.11 -6.01
C HIS A 17 8.88 5.57 -7.04
N THR A 18 7.80 4.94 -6.57
CA THR A 18 6.72 4.43 -7.44
C THR A 18 5.99 5.59 -8.15
N VAL A 19 5.68 6.66 -7.43
CA VAL A 19 5.10 7.89 -8.02
C VAL A 19 5.95 8.39 -9.18
N LYS A 20 7.27 8.51 -8.96
CA LYS A 20 8.20 8.95 -10.01
C LYS A 20 8.23 7.99 -11.21
N ALA A 21 8.23 6.68 -10.97
CA ALA A 21 8.22 5.66 -12.03
C ALA A 21 6.94 5.73 -12.87
N LEU A 22 5.77 5.84 -12.23
CA LEU A 22 4.48 5.96 -12.89
C LEU A 22 4.38 7.23 -13.75
N LEU A 23 4.83 8.37 -13.23
CA LEU A 23 4.87 9.63 -13.98
C LEU A 23 5.80 9.53 -15.21
N ASN A 24 6.95 8.88 -15.07
CA ASN A 24 7.88 8.66 -16.19
C ASN A 24 7.32 7.68 -17.23
N ALA A 25 6.44 6.77 -16.82
CA ALA A 25 5.71 5.87 -17.72
C ALA A 25 4.47 6.53 -18.39
N GLY A 26 4.19 7.81 -18.09
CA GLY A 26 3.14 8.58 -18.73
C GLY A 26 1.77 8.48 -18.05
N TYR A 27 1.68 7.93 -16.84
CA TYR A 27 0.43 7.96 -16.05
C TYR A 27 0.20 9.33 -15.42
N GLN A 28 -1.06 9.66 -15.17
CA GLN A 28 -1.42 10.71 -14.21
C GLN A 28 -1.38 10.08 -12.82
N VAL A 29 -0.80 10.80 -11.85
CA VAL A 29 -0.61 10.25 -10.51
C VAL A 29 -1.18 11.20 -9.47
N HIS A 30 -2.05 10.64 -8.62
CA HIS A 30 -2.52 11.25 -7.40
C HIS A 30 -1.83 10.62 -6.20
N VAL A 31 -1.50 11.41 -5.20
CA VAL A 31 -0.85 10.96 -3.96
C VAL A 31 -1.71 11.34 -2.77
N LEU A 32 -2.04 10.36 -1.93
CA LEU A 32 -2.60 10.57 -0.60
C LEU A 32 -1.60 10.09 0.45
N ASP A 33 -1.32 10.95 1.42
CA ASP A 33 -0.41 10.64 2.54
C ASP A 33 -0.79 11.52 3.74
N ASN A 34 -0.81 10.97 4.94
CA ASN A 34 -1.10 11.75 6.15
C ASN A 34 0.14 12.46 6.72
N LEU A 35 1.33 12.17 6.14
CA LEU A 35 2.64 12.69 6.56
C LEU A 35 3.05 12.31 7.99
N SER A 36 2.50 11.22 8.55
CA SER A 36 2.91 10.73 9.88
C SER A 36 4.39 10.31 9.89
N THR A 37 4.86 9.70 8.79
CA THR A 37 6.26 9.30 8.56
C THR A 37 6.77 9.74 7.19
N GLY A 38 5.86 10.10 6.28
CA GLY A 38 6.16 10.55 4.94
C GLY A 38 6.78 11.95 4.89
N ASN A 39 7.53 12.22 3.83
CA ASN A 39 8.12 13.53 3.58
C ASN A 39 7.47 14.16 2.34
N ARG A 40 6.77 15.30 2.51
CA ARG A 40 6.13 16.02 1.39
C ARG A 40 7.13 16.38 0.27
N ALA A 41 8.37 16.65 0.61
CA ALA A 41 9.41 16.99 -0.37
C ALA A 41 9.85 15.80 -1.24
N ALA A 42 9.54 14.57 -0.84
CA ALA A 42 9.82 13.38 -1.65
C ALA A 42 8.82 13.17 -2.79
N VAL A 43 7.66 13.83 -2.73
CA VAL A 43 6.61 13.70 -3.76
C VAL A 43 6.98 14.55 -4.98
N ASP A 44 7.09 13.91 -6.15
CA ASP A 44 7.37 14.57 -7.43
C ASP A 44 6.31 15.67 -7.72
N SER A 45 6.75 16.85 -8.09
CA SER A 45 5.90 18.02 -8.31
C SER A 45 4.88 17.85 -9.45
N ARG A 46 5.05 16.87 -10.32
CA ARG A 46 4.11 16.53 -11.39
C ARG A 46 2.89 15.76 -10.88
N ALA A 47 2.95 15.15 -9.68
CA ALA A 47 1.82 14.46 -9.08
C ALA A 47 0.88 15.42 -8.36
N SER A 48 -0.42 15.13 -8.42
CA SER A 48 -1.41 15.77 -7.55
C SER A 48 -1.24 15.23 -6.12
N PHE A 49 -1.06 16.11 -5.14
CA PHE A 49 -0.90 15.71 -3.74
C PHE A 49 -2.02 16.26 -2.86
N LYS A 50 -2.56 15.39 -2.00
CA LYS A 50 -3.48 15.77 -0.93
C LYS A 50 -3.02 15.14 0.38
N GLN A 51 -2.84 15.96 1.41
CA GLN A 51 -2.65 15.42 2.76
C GLN A 51 -3.99 14.89 3.28
N LEU A 52 -4.05 13.58 3.50
CA LEU A 52 -5.26 12.88 3.91
C LEU A 52 -4.87 11.55 4.56
N ASP A 53 -5.54 11.20 5.65
CA ASP A 53 -5.46 9.85 6.21
C ASP A 53 -6.40 8.94 5.43
N VAL A 54 -5.85 7.95 4.75
CA VAL A 54 -6.63 7.02 3.92
C VAL A 54 -7.56 6.12 4.75
N TYR A 55 -7.36 6.05 6.04
CA TYR A 55 -8.22 5.32 6.97
C TYR A 55 -9.41 6.17 7.47
N ASP A 56 -9.48 7.46 7.12
CA ASP A 56 -10.71 8.24 7.18
C ASP A 56 -11.58 7.91 5.96
N ALA A 57 -12.53 6.98 6.13
CA ALA A 57 -13.40 6.52 5.06
C ALA A 57 -14.18 7.64 4.39
N SER A 58 -14.64 8.61 5.15
CA SER A 58 -15.46 9.73 4.63
C SER A 58 -14.63 10.64 3.75
N ALA A 59 -13.42 11.00 4.22
CA ALA A 59 -12.51 11.85 3.47
C ALA A 59 -11.96 11.13 2.22
N LEU A 60 -11.64 9.83 2.33
CA LEU A 60 -11.21 9.03 1.19
C LEU A 60 -12.30 8.92 0.13
N LYS A 61 -13.54 8.62 0.55
CA LYS A 61 -14.68 8.52 -0.37
C LYS A 61 -14.93 9.81 -1.12
N ALA A 62 -15.02 10.94 -0.40
CA ALA A 62 -15.21 12.25 -1.02
C ALA A 62 -14.10 12.54 -2.05
N TYR A 63 -12.84 12.24 -1.72
CA TYR A 63 -11.73 12.45 -2.64
C TYR A 63 -11.85 11.60 -3.91
N LEU A 64 -12.24 10.33 -3.78
CA LEU A 64 -12.39 9.42 -4.91
C LEU A 64 -13.60 9.77 -5.80
N GLU A 65 -14.67 10.28 -5.22
CA GLU A 65 -15.85 10.76 -5.98
C GLU A 65 -15.55 12.04 -6.78
N GLU A 66 -14.66 12.90 -6.28
CA GLU A 66 -14.23 14.12 -6.98
C GLU A 66 -13.18 13.86 -8.08
N ASN A 67 -12.47 12.72 -8.02
CA ASN A 67 -11.34 12.43 -8.90
C ASN A 67 -11.55 11.10 -9.62
N GLN A 68 -11.33 11.10 -10.94
CA GLN A 68 -11.42 9.87 -11.75
C GLN A 68 -10.16 9.03 -11.58
N ILE A 69 -10.22 8.02 -10.72
CA ILE A 69 -9.12 7.09 -10.44
C ILE A 69 -9.38 5.75 -11.11
N ASP A 70 -8.43 5.28 -11.93
CA ASP A 70 -8.54 4.00 -12.64
C ASP A 70 -8.04 2.81 -11.80
N ALA A 71 -7.03 3.06 -10.95
CA ALA A 71 -6.44 2.03 -10.10
C ALA A 71 -5.75 2.66 -8.87
N VAL A 72 -5.59 1.86 -7.82
CA VAL A 72 -4.92 2.26 -6.58
C VAL A 72 -3.67 1.41 -6.37
N LEU A 73 -2.56 2.05 -5.99
CA LEU A 73 -1.38 1.41 -5.45
C LEU A 73 -1.27 1.77 -3.98
N HIS A 74 -1.46 0.78 -3.11
CA HIS A 74 -1.53 0.99 -1.66
C HIS A 74 -0.18 0.71 -1.00
N CYS A 75 0.53 1.79 -0.61
CA CYS A 75 1.78 1.74 0.15
C CYS A 75 1.64 2.27 1.58
N ALA A 76 0.49 2.84 1.93
CA ALA A 76 0.24 3.33 3.29
C ALA A 76 0.21 2.17 4.30
N GLY A 77 0.72 2.39 5.50
CA GLY A 77 0.71 1.41 6.59
C GLY A 77 1.87 1.59 7.56
N GLU A 78 1.75 0.96 8.70
CA GLU A 78 2.83 0.86 9.68
C GLU A 78 3.84 -0.20 9.24
N ILE A 79 5.16 0.10 9.35
CA ILE A 79 6.22 -0.71 8.71
C ILE A 79 7.39 -1.08 9.63
N VAL A 80 7.44 -0.58 10.88
CA VAL A 80 8.57 -0.78 11.78
C VAL A 80 8.45 -2.11 12.52
N VAL A 81 9.25 -3.11 12.13
CA VAL A 81 9.17 -4.48 12.67
C VAL A 81 9.34 -4.51 14.20
N SER A 82 10.34 -3.81 14.76
CA SER A 82 10.58 -3.76 16.20
C SER A 82 9.38 -3.20 16.97
N GLU A 83 8.78 -2.12 16.48
CA GLU A 83 7.59 -1.53 17.10
C GLU A 83 6.38 -2.48 17.01
N SER A 84 6.28 -3.30 15.96
CA SER A 84 5.19 -4.28 15.84
C SER A 84 5.22 -5.34 16.93
N ILE A 85 6.40 -5.66 17.46
CA ILE A 85 6.57 -6.61 18.57
C ILE A 85 6.13 -5.95 19.90
N GLU A 86 6.46 -4.68 20.08
CA GLU A 86 6.11 -3.92 21.28
C GLU A 86 4.62 -3.54 21.32
N ASN A 87 4.04 -3.22 20.18
CA ASN A 87 2.64 -2.80 20.05
C ASN A 87 1.93 -3.46 18.85
N PRO A 88 1.67 -4.77 18.90
CA PRO A 88 1.04 -5.48 17.78
C PRO A 88 -0.36 -4.95 17.44
N SER A 89 -1.14 -4.52 18.43
CA SER A 89 -2.50 -4.03 18.21
C SER A 89 -2.54 -2.78 17.30
N LYS A 90 -1.55 -1.89 17.40
CA LYS A 90 -1.40 -0.74 16.50
C LYS A 90 -1.30 -1.21 15.04
N TYR A 91 -0.48 -2.25 14.79
CA TYR A 91 -0.23 -2.79 13.45
C TYR A 91 -1.46 -3.49 12.87
N PHE A 92 -2.15 -4.32 13.66
CA PHE A 92 -3.40 -4.96 13.21
C PHE A 92 -4.49 -3.92 12.93
N THR A 93 -4.61 -2.90 13.77
CA THR A 93 -5.59 -1.82 13.56
C THR A 93 -5.26 -1.03 12.29
N ALA A 94 -4.04 -0.58 12.11
CA ALA A 94 -3.66 0.22 10.95
C ALA A 94 -3.63 -0.63 9.67
N ASN A 95 -2.87 -1.73 9.65
CA ASN A 95 -2.65 -2.47 8.41
C ASN A 95 -3.86 -3.32 8.01
N VAL A 96 -4.47 -4.06 8.95
CA VAL A 96 -5.57 -5.00 8.60
C VAL A 96 -6.91 -4.28 8.59
N ALA A 97 -7.33 -3.72 9.73
CA ALA A 97 -8.64 -3.06 9.81
C ALA A 97 -8.70 -1.82 8.91
N GLY A 98 -7.61 -1.01 8.87
CA GLY A 98 -7.51 0.15 7.99
C GLY A 98 -7.59 -0.22 6.53
N MET A 99 -6.85 -1.25 6.08
CA MET A 99 -6.91 -1.71 4.69
C MET A 99 -8.30 -2.23 4.32
N ASN A 100 -8.95 -3.00 5.20
CA ASN A 100 -10.33 -3.46 4.97
C ASN A 100 -11.30 -2.28 4.76
N GLN A 101 -11.10 -1.18 5.50
CA GLN A 101 -11.89 0.04 5.31
C GLN A 101 -11.59 0.71 3.96
N VAL A 102 -10.33 0.77 3.55
CA VAL A 102 -9.96 1.27 2.21
C VAL A 102 -10.64 0.43 1.13
N LEU A 103 -10.56 -0.89 1.20
CA LEU A 103 -11.18 -1.80 0.23
C LEU A 103 -12.70 -1.62 0.16
N LYS A 104 -13.36 -1.42 1.30
CA LYS A 104 -14.79 -1.13 1.34
C LYS A 104 -15.11 0.16 0.57
N VAL A 105 -14.37 1.24 0.83
CA VAL A 105 -14.59 2.52 0.13
C VAL A 105 -14.34 2.39 -1.38
N LEU A 106 -13.26 1.70 -1.79
CA LEU A 106 -12.97 1.46 -3.21
C LEU A 106 -14.11 0.70 -3.90
N SER A 107 -14.67 -0.31 -3.22
CA SER A 107 -15.83 -1.07 -3.73
C SER A 107 -17.07 -0.19 -3.87
N GLU A 108 -17.35 0.67 -2.90
CA GLU A 108 -18.51 1.59 -2.94
C GLU A 108 -18.44 2.58 -4.09
N VAL A 109 -17.24 3.05 -4.46
CA VAL A 109 -17.04 3.98 -5.60
C VAL A 109 -16.74 3.27 -6.92
N GLY A 110 -16.73 1.93 -6.94
CA GLY A 110 -16.58 1.12 -8.16
C GLY A 110 -15.15 0.95 -8.67
N ILE A 111 -14.13 1.26 -7.85
CA ILE A 111 -12.71 1.01 -8.21
C ILE A 111 -12.37 -0.44 -7.91
N GLN A 112 -12.06 -1.22 -8.96
CA GLN A 112 -11.82 -2.66 -8.90
C GLN A 112 -10.34 -3.06 -8.98
N LYS A 113 -9.46 -2.11 -9.25
CA LYS A 113 -8.03 -2.38 -9.45
C LYS A 113 -7.24 -1.80 -8.31
N ILE A 114 -6.69 -2.70 -7.49
CA ILE A 114 -5.77 -2.33 -6.43
C ILE A 114 -4.53 -3.20 -6.48
N MET A 115 -3.38 -2.58 -6.30
CA MET A 115 -2.10 -3.23 -6.06
C MET A 115 -1.66 -2.91 -4.63
N PHE A 116 -1.28 -3.94 -3.88
CA PHE A 116 -0.87 -3.82 -2.50
C PHE A 116 0.64 -4.02 -2.36
N SER A 117 1.31 -3.11 -1.67
CA SER A 117 2.72 -3.27 -1.31
C SER A 117 2.84 -4.20 -0.10
N SER A 118 3.19 -5.46 -0.37
CA SER A 118 3.44 -6.48 0.63
C SER A 118 4.88 -6.36 1.19
N THR A 119 5.46 -7.44 1.69
CA THR A 119 6.78 -7.45 2.32
C THR A 119 7.53 -8.76 2.11
N ALA A 120 8.85 -8.69 1.98
CA ALA A 120 9.71 -9.88 1.99
C ALA A 120 9.72 -10.60 3.36
N SER A 121 9.33 -9.92 4.44
CA SER A 121 9.22 -10.51 5.78
C SER A 121 8.20 -11.65 5.87
N LEU A 122 7.34 -11.81 4.85
CA LEU A 122 6.41 -12.93 4.75
C LEU A 122 7.11 -14.29 4.63
N TYR A 123 8.30 -14.32 4.03
CA TYR A 123 9.03 -15.58 3.81
C TYR A 123 9.80 -16.04 5.04
N GLY A 124 9.98 -15.18 6.05
CA GLY A 124 10.61 -15.50 7.33
C GLY A 124 11.91 -16.27 7.17
N ASN A 125 11.99 -17.47 7.79
CA ASN A 125 13.16 -18.31 7.74
C ASN A 125 13.29 -19.13 6.43
N ASN A 126 12.26 -19.18 5.63
CA ASN A 126 12.23 -19.99 4.40
C ASN A 126 13.10 -19.43 3.26
N CYS A 127 13.68 -18.24 3.42
CA CYS A 127 14.59 -17.62 2.45
C CYS A 127 16.02 -17.39 2.97
N ILE A 128 16.41 -17.99 4.12
CA ILE A 128 17.75 -17.79 4.71
C ILE A 128 18.84 -18.37 3.81
N ASP A 129 18.64 -19.60 3.33
CA ASP A 129 19.66 -20.35 2.57
C ASP A 129 19.52 -20.24 1.05
N LYS A 130 18.41 -19.67 0.57
CA LYS A 130 18.11 -19.53 -0.87
C LYS A 130 17.20 -18.33 -1.11
N PRO A 131 17.29 -17.69 -2.28
CA PRO A 131 16.35 -16.64 -2.67
C PRO A 131 14.90 -17.14 -2.66
N ALA A 132 13.98 -16.33 -2.16
CA ALA A 132 12.55 -16.63 -2.24
C ALA A 132 12.07 -16.57 -3.70
N THR A 133 11.09 -17.39 -4.02
CA THR A 133 10.31 -17.39 -5.25
C THR A 133 8.83 -17.24 -4.91
N GLU A 134 7.98 -17.09 -5.90
CA GLU A 134 6.53 -16.99 -5.71
C GLU A 134 5.93 -18.27 -5.06
N ASP A 135 6.59 -19.42 -5.23
CA ASP A 135 6.18 -20.70 -4.66
C ASP A 135 6.78 -20.97 -3.26
N THR A 136 7.58 -20.04 -2.74
CA THR A 136 8.15 -20.19 -1.39
C THR A 136 7.04 -20.07 -0.34
N LEU A 137 6.96 -21.07 0.55
CA LEU A 137 5.99 -21.06 1.65
C LEU A 137 6.17 -19.83 2.53
N LEU A 138 5.06 -19.22 2.92
CA LEU A 138 5.07 -18.09 3.83
C LEU A 138 5.36 -18.57 5.26
N ASP A 139 6.13 -17.79 6.00
CA ASP A 139 6.53 -18.05 7.39
C ASP A 139 6.66 -16.70 8.13
N PRO A 140 5.53 -15.96 8.33
CA PRO A 140 5.57 -14.67 9.01
C PRO A 140 6.01 -14.84 10.47
N VAL A 141 7.16 -14.27 10.82
CA VAL A 141 7.81 -14.46 12.15
C VAL A 141 7.68 -13.25 13.08
N ASN A 142 6.87 -12.27 12.71
CA ASN A 142 6.61 -11.09 13.53
C ASN A 142 5.24 -10.48 13.22
N PRO A 143 4.65 -9.69 14.15
CA PRO A 143 3.31 -9.12 13.96
C PRO A 143 3.15 -8.25 12.70
N TYR A 144 4.19 -7.52 12.30
CA TYR A 144 4.15 -6.78 11.04
C TYR A 144 3.97 -7.71 9.84
N ALA A 145 4.75 -8.78 9.74
CA ALA A 145 4.61 -9.77 8.68
C ALA A 145 3.23 -10.45 8.70
N GLU A 146 2.74 -10.81 9.90
CA GLU A 146 1.38 -11.37 10.06
C GLU A 146 0.31 -10.43 9.51
N THR A 147 0.37 -9.12 9.81
CA THR A 147 -0.61 -8.17 9.26
C THR A 147 -0.58 -8.08 7.74
N LYS A 148 0.59 -8.30 7.12
CA LYS A 148 0.70 -8.34 5.65
C LYS A 148 0.19 -9.65 5.06
N ASN A 149 0.36 -10.78 5.80
CA ASN A 149 -0.17 -12.08 5.43
C ASN A 149 -1.70 -12.13 5.48
N ASP A 150 -2.31 -11.63 6.55
CA ASP A 150 -3.77 -11.61 6.73
C ASP A 150 -4.49 -10.90 5.58
N LEU A 151 -3.83 -9.91 4.98
CA LEU A 151 -4.36 -9.21 3.81
C LEU A 151 -4.32 -10.04 2.53
N LEU A 152 -3.46 -11.06 2.45
CA LEU A 152 -3.37 -11.96 1.30
C LEU A 152 -4.41 -13.09 1.39
N ASP A 153 -4.61 -13.66 2.57
CA ASP A 153 -5.48 -14.82 2.79
C ASP A 153 -6.98 -14.45 2.79
N GLY A 154 -7.32 -13.21 3.14
CA GLY A 154 -8.71 -12.75 3.29
C GLY A 154 -9.40 -12.29 2.01
N GLN A 155 -8.76 -12.31 0.84
CA GLN A 155 -9.21 -11.50 -0.28
C GLN A 155 -9.82 -12.29 -1.44
N SER A 156 -11.15 -12.16 -1.59
CA SER A 156 -11.90 -12.43 -2.83
C SER A 156 -11.64 -11.38 -3.94
N LEU A 157 -10.86 -10.36 -3.68
CA LEU A 157 -10.40 -9.37 -4.66
C LEU A 157 -9.15 -9.93 -5.37
N ARG A 158 -9.12 -9.88 -6.69
CA ARG A 158 -7.91 -10.16 -7.47
C ARG A 158 -6.86 -9.09 -7.15
N LEU A 159 -6.12 -9.29 -6.04
CA LEU A 159 -4.92 -8.52 -5.76
C LEU A 159 -3.84 -9.03 -6.71
N GLU A 160 -3.45 -8.23 -7.69
CA GLU A 160 -2.22 -8.48 -8.43
C GLU A 160 -1.07 -8.09 -7.50
N ILE A 161 -0.45 -9.09 -6.86
CA ILE A 161 0.71 -8.88 -6.00
C ILE A 161 1.90 -8.70 -6.92
N CYS A 162 2.37 -7.47 -7.06
CA CYS A 162 3.65 -7.20 -7.70
C CYS A 162 4.76 -7.36 -6.66
N HIS A 163 5.55 -8.40 -6.82
CA HIS A 163 6.87 -8.46 -6.23
C HIS A 163 7.77 -7.53 -7.02
N PHE A 164 8.22 -6.44 -6.40
CA PHE A 164 9.32 -5.66 -6.97
C PHE A 164 10.59 -6.50 -6.78
N PRO A 165 11.33 -6.83 -7.84
CA PRO A 165 12.66 -7.39 -7.68
C PRO A 165 13.48 -6.37 -6.89
N LEU A 166 14.01 -6.80 -5.75
CA LEU A 166 15.03 -6.03 -5.02
C LEU A 166 16.24 -5.94 -5.94
N LEU A 167 16.54 -4.72 -6.41
CA LEU A 167 17.80 -4.39 -7.07
C LEU A 167 18.94 -4.42 -6.05
#